data_07bfb30e50e4e3c68d9c68252cfc1de5
#
_entry.id   07bfb30e50e4e3c68d9c68252cfc1de5
#
_cell.length_a   1.000
_cell.length_b   1.000
_cell.length_c   1.000
_cell.angle_alpha   90.00
_cell.angle_beta   90.00
_cell.angle_gamma   90.00
#
_symmetry.space_group_name_H-M   'P 1'
#
loop_
_entity.id
_entity.type
_entity.pdbx_description
1 polymer ?
#
loop_
_entity_poly.entity_id
_entity_poly.type
_entity_poly.pdbx_seq_one_letter_code
_entity_poly.pdbx_strand_id
1 'polypeptide(L)'
;MFDASIYDHLGRMGNSVYFPGANDNASGIAMLLNLAKEFSSEKKPKYTLVFICFGSEEIGLVGSKHYTENPLLPLKNIQFLINLDILGTGDDGIQVVNGKVHKKDFDYLVNTNNSKNLLKQVKIRGKACNSDHCFFSEKGVPSFFIYTLGGIAHYHNIYDKSETLPLTEYEDLFVLLKDFIVNKK
;
A
#
# COMPACT_ATOMS: atom_id res chain seq x y z
N MET A 1 2.29 0.72 14.22
CA MET A 1 1.70 0.93 12.88
C MET A 1 2.08 -0.25 12.02
N PHE A 2 1.17 -0.69 11.19
CA PHE A 2 1.42 -1.77 10.23
C PHE A 2 1.51 -1.18 8.84
N ASP A 3 2.45 -1.70 8.06
CA ASP A 3 2.57 -1.44 6.63
C ASP A 3 2.57 -2.79 5.91
N ALA A 4 1.66 -2.97 4.97
CA ALA A 4 1.40 -4.26 4.35
C ALA A 4 1.42 -4.15 2.82
N SER A 5 1.84 -5.22 2.15
CA SER A 5 1.83 -5.36 0.70
C SER A 5 1.80 -6.84 0.33
N ILE A 6 1.31 -7.16 -0.86
CA ILE A 6 1.38 -8.51 -1.42
C ILE A 6 2.70 -8.72 -2.16
N TYR A 7 3.28 -9.91 -2.08
CA TYR A 7 4.59 -10.20 -2.69
C TYR A 7 4.54 -11.25 -3.80
N ASP A 8 3.43 -11.91 -3.99
CA ASP A 8 3.19 -12.82 -5.11
C ASP A 8 2.18 -12.19 -6.10
N HIS A 9 2.03 -12.80 -7.25
CA HIS A 9 1.12 -12.39 -8.30
C HIS A 9 0.51 -13.63 -8.94
N LEU A 10 -0.18 -13.49 -10.09
CA LEU A 10 -0.88 -14.59 -10.80
C LEU A 10 0.02 -15.77 -11.19
N GLY A 11 1.34 -15.61 -11.19
CA GLY A 11 2.29 -16.66 -11.49
C GLY A 11 2.36 -16.97 -12.99
N ARG A 12 1.96 -18.18 -13.42
CA ARG A 12 2.04 -18.57 -14.83
C ARG A 12 0.80 -19.33 -15.31
N MET A 13 0.55 -19.22 -16.60
CA MET A 13 -0.46 -19.98 -17.30
C MET A 13 0.21 -20.96 -18.28
N GLY A 14 0.00 -22.27 -18.06
CA GLY A 14 0.68 -23.32 -18.82
C GLY A 14 2.21 -23.28 -18.63
N ASN A 15 2.97 -23.58 -19.68
CA ASN A 15 4.43 -23.70 -19.60
C ASN A 15 5.21 -22.46 -20.10
N SER A 16 4.55 -21.49 -20.71
CA SER A 16 5.21 -20.40 -21.43
C SER A 16 4.71 -18.99 -21.13
N VAL A 17 3.57 -18.84 -20.48
CA VAL A 17 3.00 -17.51 -20.17
C VAL A 17 3.24 -17.20 -18.71
N TYR A 18 3.93 -16.08 -18.43
CA TYR A 18 4.23 -15.60 -17.10
C TYR A 18 3.60 -14.22 -16.90
N PHE A 19 3.15 -13.98 -15.69
CA PHE A 19 2.64 -12.68 -15.23
C PHE A 19 3.68 -12.09 -14.27
N PRO A 20 4.50 -11.11 -14.70
CA PRO A 20 5.63 -10.64 -13.91
C PRO A 20 5.24 -9.87 -12.66
N GLY A 21 4.13 -9.09 -12.70
CA GLY A 21 3.63 -8.36 -11.54
C GLY A 21 4.53 -7.22 -11.08
N ALA A 22 5.10 -6.45 -11.99
CA ALA A 22 6.01 -5.36 -11.63
C ALA A 22 5.28 -4.22 -10.93
N ASN A 23 4.15 -3.79 -11.48
CA ASN A 23 3.28 -2.81 -10.83
C ASN A 23 2.40 -3.49 -9.77
N ASP A 24 1.88 -4.66 -10.09
CA ASP A 24 1.01 -5.47 -9.25
C ASP A 24 1.71 -6.78 -8.81
N ASN A 25 2.50 -6.86 -7.68
CA ASN A 25 2.68 -5.73 -6.80
C ASN A 25 4.15 -5.59 -6.30
N ALA A 26 5.12 -5.83 -7.18
CA ALA A 26 6.51 -5.61 -6.81
C ALA A 26 6.78 -4.13 -6.48
N SER A 27 6.02 -3.19 -7.06
CA SER A 27 6.11 -1.77 -6.76
C SER A 27 5.75 -1.45 -5.29
N GLY A 28 4.68 -2.06 -4.77
CA GLY A 28 4.28 -1.93 -3.36
C GLY A 28 5.31 -2.56 -2.41
N ILE A 29 5.84 -3.74 -2.76
CA ILE A 29 6.91 -4.38 -1.98
C ILE A 29 8.17 -3.50 -1.94
N ALA A 30 8.54 -2.90 -3.06
CA ALA A 30 9.69 -1.99 -3.12
C ALA A 30 9.49 -0.78 -2.20
N MET A 31 8.28 -0.21 -2.17
CA MET A 31 7.92 0.89 -1.25
C MET A 31 8.03 0.45 0.21
N LEU A 32 7.48 -0.71 0.55
CA LEU A 32 7.53 -1.27 1.90
C LEU A 32 8.98 -1.48 2.36
N LEU A 33 9.85 -2.02 1.50
CA LEU A 33 11.26 -2.22 1.80
C LEU A 33 12.03 -0.89 1.94
N ASN A 34 11.73 0.12 1.13
CA ASN A 34 12.31 1.44 1.23
C ASN A 34 11.91 2.13 2.55
N LEU A 35 10.64 2.05 2.95
CA LEU A 35 10.18 2.55 4.24
C LEU A 35 10.84 1.80 5.40
N ALA A 36 10.97 0.48 5.33
CA ALA A 36 11.64 -0.32 6.34
C ALA A 36 13.12 0.08 6.48
N LYS A 37 13.83 0.28 5.38
CA LYS A 37 15.22 0.74 5.36
C LYS A 37 15.35 2.13 5.99
N GLU A 38 14.50 3.07 5.61
CA GLU A 38 14.50 4.43 6.16
C GLU A 38 14.34 4.42 7.68
N PHE A 39 13.33 3.72 8.19
CA PHE A 39 13.04 3.68 9.61
C PHE A 39 14.00 2.79 10.43
N SER A 40 14.83 1.98 9.78
CA SER A 40 15.89 1.23 10.47
C SER A 40 17.12 2.09 10.77
N SER A 41 17.37 3.14 10.00
CA SER A 41 18.62 3.92 10.02
C SER A 41 18.53 5.24 10.78
N GLU A 42 17.34 5.82 10.94
CA GLU A 42 17.17 7.16 11.50
C GLU A 42 16.18 7.23 12.69
N LYS A 43 15.70 8.43 13.00
CA LYS A 43 14.82 8.72 14.14
C LYS A 43 13.73 7.66 14.30
N LYS A 44 13.82 6.94 15.42
CA LYS A 44 12.80 5.93 15.78
C LYS A 44 11.41 6.57 15.79
N PRO A 45 10.47 6.02 15.04
CA PRO A 45 9.09 6.50 15.08
C PRO A 45 8.50 6.32 16.49
N LYS A 46 7.45 7.08 16.77
CA LYS A 46 6.76 7.03 18.06
C LYS A 46 6.16 5.65 18.37
N TYR A 47 5.87 4.89 17.35
CA TYR A 47 5.25 3.56 17.46
C TYR A 47 6.17 2.50 16.86
N THR A 48 6.03 1.26 17.31
CA THR A 48 6.62 0.11 16.61
C THR A 48 6.03 0.01 15.22
N LEU A 49 6.88 -0.05 14.21
CA LEU A 49 6.49 -0.34 12.84
C LEU A 49 6.61 -1.83 12.59
N VAL A 50 5.62 -2.37 11.91
CA VAL A 50 5.59 -3.79 11.51
C VAL A 50 5.33 -3.80 10.02
N PHE A 51 6.25 -4.37 9.26
CA PHE A 51 6.18 -4.54 7.82
C PHE A 51 5.80 -5.98 7.52
N ILE A 52 4.74 -6.20 6.74
CA ILE A 52 4.23 -7.53 6.43
C ILE A 52 4.07 -7.67 4.93
N CYS A 53 4.65 -8.75 4.38
CA CYS A 53 4.39 -9.19 3.01
C CYS A 53 3.38 -10.32 3.06
N PHE A 54 2.19 -10.12 2.50
CA PHE A 54 1.18 -11.14 2.38
C PHE A 54 1.35 -11.93 1.08
N GLY A 55 0.96 -13.18 1.08
CA GLY A 55 0.84 -14.00 -0.10
C GLY A 55 -0.61 -14.37 -0.39
N SER A 56 -0.85 -14.86 -1.61
CA SER A 56 -2.16 -15.39 -2.02
C SER A 56 -3.29 -14.36 -1.99
N GLU A 57 -2.98 -13.11 -2.33
CA GLU A 57 -3.97 -12.05 -2.47
C GLU A 57 -4.90 -12.34 -3.65
N GLU A 58 -4.32 -12.67 -4.79
CA GLU A 58 -4.99 -12.89 -6.07
C GLU A 58 -6.01 -14.04 -6.07
N ILE A 59 -5.88 -14.95 -5.13
CA ILE A 59 -6.82 -16.07 -4.95
C ILE A 59 -7.83 -15.83 -3.82
N GLY A 60 -8.00 -14.60 -3.40
CA GLY A 60 -9.02 -14.18 -2.43
C GLY A 60 -8.49 -13.73 -1.08
N LEU A 61 -7.39 -12.96 -1.03
CA LEU A 61 -6.84 -12.32 0.17
C LEU A 61 -6.49 -13.34 1.28
N VAL A 62 -6.02 -14.53 0.89
CA VAL A 62 -5.87 -15.67 1.81
C VAL A 62 -4.86 -15.39 2.92
N GLY A 63 -3.73 -14.74 2.58
CA GLY A 63 -2.69 -14.42 3.55
C GLY A 63 -3.15 -13.45 4.63
N SER A 64 -3.76 -12.34 4.26
CA SER A 64 -4.29 -11.35 5.21
C SER A 64 -5.47 -11.88 6.02
N LYS A 65 -6.33 -12.69 5.41
CA LYS A 65 -7.40 -13.42 6.11
C LYS A 65 -6.82 -14.31 7.20
N HIS A 66 -5.88 -15.18 6.83
CA HIS A 66 -5.23 -16.10 7.77
C HIS A 66 -4.58 -15.34 8.92
N TYR A 67 -3.82 -14.25 8.62
CA TYR A 67 -3.20 -13.42 9.65
C TYR A 67 -4.23 -12.84 10.61
N THR A 68 -5.34 -12.31 10.11
CA THR A 68 -6.38 -11.71 10.98
C THR A 68 -7.17 -12.72 11.79
N GLU A 69 -7.20 -13.98 11.38
CA GLU A 69 -7.76 -15.11 12.14
C GLU A 69 -6.76 -15.66 13.17
N ASN A 70 -5.46 -15.61 12.87
CA ASN A 70 -4.36 -16.12 13.69
C ASN A 70 -3.27 -15.04 13.90
N PRO A 71 -3.57 -13.90 14.51
CA PRO A 71 -2.67 -12.77 14.53
C PRO A 71 -1.47 -13.01 15.47
N LEU A 72 -0.25 -12.75 14.98
CA LEU A 72 0.98 -12.77 15.78
C LEU A 72 0.99 -11.67 16.85
N LEU A 73 0.29 -10.57 16.60
CA LEU A 73 0.10 -9.46 17.53
C LEU A 73 -1.40 -9.15 17.64
N PRO A 74 -1.92 -8.88 18.84
CA PRO A 74 -3.34 -8.59 19.00
C PRO A 74 -3.81 -7.45 18.09
N LEU A 75 -4.82 -7.68 17.27
CA LEU A 75 -5.31 -6.69 16.29
C LEU A 75 -5.69 -5.35 16.95
N LYS A 76 -6.22 -5.38 18.18
CA LYS A 76 -6.55 -4.18 18.96
C LYS A 76 -5.36 -3.27 19.28
N ASN A 77 -4.12 -3.80 19.16
CA ASN A 77 -2.90 -3.04 19.39
C ASN A 77 -2.40 -2.35 18.11
N ILE A 78 -3.02 -2.63 16.96
CA ILE A 78 -2.68 -2.01 15.68
C ILE A 78 -3.33 -0.63 15.65
N GLN A 79 -2.52 0.42 15.78
CA GLN A 79 -2.99 1.80 15.75
C GLN A 79 -3.52 2.20 14.38
N PHE A 80 -2.86 1.74 13.33
CA PHE A 80 -3.22 2.00 11.94
C PHE A 80 -2.50 1.01 11.02
N LEU A 81 -3.16 0.62 9.93
CA LEU A 81 -2.58 -0.18 8.86
C LEU A 81 -2.60 0.62 7.56
N ILE A 82 -1.50 0.61 6.83
CA ILE A 82 -1.41 1.10 5.46
C ILE A 82 -1.18 -0.12 4.57
N ASN A 83 -2.06 -0.36 3.63
CA ASN A 83 -1.88 -1.36 2.58
C ASN A 83 -1.45 -0.67 1.30
N LEU A 84 -0.38 -1.11 0.70
CA LEU A 84 0.25 -0.52 -0.48
C LEU A 84 0.20 -1.49 -1.65
N ASP A 85 -0.39 -1.05 -2.76
CA ASP A 85 -0.58 -1.91 -3.91
C ASP A 85 -0.65 -1.05 -5.18
N ILE A 86 -0.01 -1.50 -6.26
CA ILE A 86 0.00 -0.81 -7.55
C ILE A 86 0.54 0.63 -7.43
N LEU A 87 1.84 0.77 -7.16
CA LEU A 87 2.48 2.07 -6.89
C LEU A 87 3.38 2.57 -8.02
N GLY A 88 3.35 1.96 -9.19
CA GLY A 88 4.35 2.21 -10.24
C GLY A 88 4.06 3.39 -11.17
N THR A 89 2.86 4.00 -11.13
CA THR A 89 2.49 5.13 -12.02
C THR A 89 1.60 6.12 -11.28
N GLY A 90 2.18 7.22 -10.83
CA GLY A 90 1.51 8.24 -10.01
C GLY A 90 1.16 9.55 -10.72
N ASP A 91 1.26 9.62 -12.06
CA ASP A 91 1.08 10.84 -12.85
C ASP A 91 -0.24 11.57 -12.58
N ASP A 92 -1.27 10.84 -12.18
CA ASP A 92 -2.58 11.37 -11.79
C ASP A 92 -2.83 11.34 -10.27
N GLY A 93 -1.78 11.17 -9.47
CA GLY A 93 -1.84 11.16 -8.01
C GLY A 93 -2.16 9.78 -7.43
N ILE A 94 -2.84 9.76 -6.28
CA ILE A 94 -3.19 8.53 -5.55
C ILE A 94 -4.67 8.46 -5.21
N GLN A 95 -5.16 7.22 -5.01
CA GLN A 95 -6.46 6.91 -4.45
C GLN A 95 -6.30 6.34 -3.05
N VAL A 96 -7.09 6.83 -2.09
CA VAL A 96 -7.08 6.36 -0.70
C VAL A 96 -8.43 5.72 -0.36
N VAL A 97 -8.47 4.39 -0.35
CA VAL A 97 -9.62 3.60 0.11
C VAL A 97 -9.74 3.73 1.63
N ASN A 98 -10.95 3.72 2.15
CA ASN A 98 -11.31 4.05 3.53
C ASN A 98 -11.03 5.52 3.94
N GLY A 99 -10.62 6.38 3.01
CA GLY A 99 -10.42 7.80 3.30
C GLY A 99 -11.67 8.49 3.86
N LYS A 100 -12.86 8.11 3.38
CA LYS A 100 -14.13 8.62 3.93
C LYS A 100 -14.43 8.10 5.34
N VAL A 101 -13.93 6.92 5.69
CA VAL A 101 -14.11 6.30 7.02
C VAL A 101 -13.16 6.97 8.03
N HIS A 102 -11.92 7.19 7.64
CA HIS A 102 -10.88 7.80 8.47
C HIS A 102 -10.56 9.21 7.99
N LYS A 103 -11.59 10.06 7.94
CA LYS A 103 -11.53 11.40 7.33
C LYS A 103 -10.43 12.29 7.92
N LYS A 104 -10.22 12.25 9.24
CA LYS A 104 -9.17 13.03 9.91
C LYS A 104 -7.77 12.67 9.40
N ASP A 105 -7.50 11.38 9.26
CA ASP A 105 -6.22 10.88 8.77
C ASP A 105 -6.05 11.17 7.28
N PHE A 106 -7.14 11.06 6.51
CA PHE A 106 -7.15 11.45 5.10
C PHE A 106 -6.86 12.94 4.93
N ASP A 107 -7.50 13.82 5.72
CA ASP A 107 -7.25 15.26 5.65
C ASP A 107 -5.81 15.61 5.99
N TYR A 108 -5.19 14.85 6.91
CA TYR A 108 -3.77 15.00 7.18
C TYR A 108 -2.91 14.70 5.94
N LEU A 109 -3.19 13.57 5.22
CA LEU A 109 -2.49 13.25 3.97
C LEU A 109 -2.64 14.38 2.93
N VAL A 110 -3.86 14.88 2.72
CA VAL A 110 -4.12 15.97 1.76
C VAL A 110 -3.36 17.22 2.14
N ASN A 111 -3.41 17.63 3.41
CA ASN A 111 -2.73 18.83 3.88
C ASN A 111 -1.20 18.71 3.75
N THR A 112 -0.64 17.53 4.06
CA THR A 112 0.79 17.27 3.88
C THR A 112 1.17 17.31 2.41
N ASN A 113 0.41 16.65 1.55
CA ASN A 113 0.61 16.68 0.10
C ASN A 113 0.65 18.12 -0.44
N ASN A 114 -0.36 18.92 -0.10
CA ASN A 114 -0.50 20.29 -0.58
C ASN A 114 0.62 21.20 -0.05
N SER A 115 0.98 21.04 1.24
CA SER A 115 2.01 21.89 1.86
C SER A 115 3.41 21.64 1.31
N LYS A 116 3.67 20.43 0.83
CA LYS A 116 4.96 20.01 0.27
C LYS A 116 4.97 19.96 -1.26
N ASN A 117 3.81 20.20 -1.89
CA ASN A 117 3.63 20.13 -3.34
C ASN A 117 4.16 18.84 -3.95
N LEU A 118 3.71 17.70 -3.40
CA LEU A 118 4.17 16.37 -3.82
C LEU A 118 3.35 15.87 -5.03
N LEU A 119 2.34 15.07 -4.77
CA LEU A 119 1.50 14.46 -5.80
C LEU A 119 0.47 15.44 -6.38
N LYS A 120 0.11 15.25 -7.63
CA LYS A 120 -0.93 16.03 -8.33
C LYS A 120 -2.24 16.10 -7.56
N GLN A 121 -2.66 14.99 -6.94
CA GLN A 121 -3.86 14.92 -6.12
C GLN A 121 -3.88 13.69 -5.20
N VAL A 122 -4.62 13.79 -4.10
CA VAL A 122 -4.95 12.70 -3.20
C VAL A 122 -6.46 12.51 -3.23
N LYS A 123 -6.95 11.47 -3.93
CA LYS A 123 -8.38 11.21 -4.12
C LYS A 123 -8.94 10.38 -2.98
N ILE A 124 -10.09 10.82 -2.45
CA ILE A 124 -10.80 10.10 -1.40
C ILE A 124 -11.70 9.01 -1.97
N ARG A 125 -11.69 7.82 -1.32
CA ARG A 125 -12.64 6.74 -1.60
C ARG A 125 -13.31 6.27 -0.32
N GLY A 126 -14.52 5.73 -0.43
CA GLY A 126 -15.26 5.11 0.66
C GLY A 126 -14.70 3.75 1.05
N LYS A 127 -15.45 3.05 1.91
CA LYS A 127 -15.12 1.67 2.30
C LYS A 127 -15.20 0.74 1.08
N ALA A 128 -14.17 -0.07 0.91
CA ALA A 128 -14.15 -1.17 -0.05
C ALA A 128 -13.32 -2.33 0.52
N CYS A 129 -13.58 -3.55 0.01
CA CYS A 129 -12.86 -4.76 0.38
C CYS A 129 -12.24 -5.33 -0.90
N ASN A 130 -11.14 -4.74 -1.33
CA ASN A 130 -10.53 -5.01 -2.63
C ASN A 130 -8.99 -5.08 -2.57
N SER A 131 -8.41 -5.33 -1.41
CA SER A 131 -7.02 -5.69 -1.15
C SER A 131 -6.86 -6.07 0.33
N ASP A 132 -5.67 -6.42 0.79
CA ASP A 132 -5.36 -7.04 2.10
C ASP A 132 -5.79 -6.24 3.34
N HIS A 133 -6.06 -4.95 3.22
CA HIS A 133 -6.64 -4.14 4.31
C HIS A 133 -8.03 -4.60 4.75
N CYS A 134 -8.73 -5.37 3.91
CA CYS A 134 -10.14 -5.72 4.07
C CYS A 134 -10.44 -6.35 5.43
N PHE A 135 -9.84 -7.51 5.71
CA PHE A 135 -10.13 -8.25 6.93
C PHE A 135 -9.68 -7.54 8.20
N PHE A 136 -8.63 -6.72 8.12
CA PHE A 136 -8.25 -5.83 9.22
C PHE A 136 -9.31 -4.78 9.49
N SER A 137 -9.79 -4.11 8.44
CA SER A 137 -10.85 -3.09 8.53
C SER A 137 -12.15 -3.67 9.07
N GLU A 138 -12.53 -4.88 8.64
CA GLU A 138 -13.72 -5.58 9.15
C GLU A 138 -13.62 -5.92 10.64
N LYS A 139 -12.41 -6.20 11.13
CA LYS A 139 -12.12 -6.45 12.55
C LYS A 139 -11.82 -5.17 13.35
N GLY A 140 -12.11 -4.00 12.77
CA GLY A 140 -12.03 -2.71 13.46
C GLY A 140 -10.65 -2.07 13.50
N VAL A 141 -9.67 -2.59 12.77
CA VAL A 141 -8.36 -1.94 12.62
C VAL A 141 -8.47 -0.74 11.68
N PRO A 142 -8.13 0.48 12.13
CA PRO A 142 -8.10 1.64 11.24
C PRO A 142 -7.10 1.41 10.11
N SER A 143 -7.54 1.60 8.85
CA SER A 143 -6.70 1.27 7.72
C SER A 143 -6.97 2.14 6.50
N PHE A 144 -5.91 2.38 5.73
CA PHE A 144 -5.98 2.81 4.35
C PHE A 144 -5.49 1.71 3.43
N PHE A 145 -6.07 1.65 2.24
CA PHE A 145 -5.47 1.04 1.08
C PHE A 145 -5.15 2.15 0.08
N ILE A 146 -3.91 2.22 -0.35
CA ILE A 146 -3.39 3.28 -1.22
C ILE A 146 -2.84 2.64 -2.49
N TYR A 147 -3.27 3.16 -3.64
CA TYR A 147 -2.73 2.85 -4.95
C TYR A 147 -2.57 4.12 -5.78
N THR A 148 -1.64 4.08 -6.73
CA THR A 148 -1.38 5.21 -7.62
C THR A 148 -2.38 5.27 -8.78
N LEU A 149 -2.50 6.44 -9.37
CA LEU A 149 -3.32 6.72 -10.55
C LEU A 149 -2.42 7.25 -11.65
N GLY A 150 -2.42 6.57 -12.79
CA GLY A 150 -1.55 6.95 -13.90
C GLY A 150 -1.76 6.11 -15.15
N GLY A 151 -0.88 6.29 -16.12
CA GLY A 151 -1.07 5.90 -17.51
C GLY A 151 -0.80 4.43 -17.87
N ILE A 152 -0.32 3.56 -16.99
CA ILE A 152 -0.07 2.15 -17.34
C ILE A 152 -1.27 1.28 -17.03
N ALA A 153 -1.79 0.61 -18.07
CA ALA A 153 -2.96 -0.25 -18.00
C ALA A 153 -2.59 -1.75 -18.13
N HIS A 154 -1.50 -2.19 -17.47
CA HIS A 154 -1.04 -3.59 -17.53
C HIS A 154 -1.49 -4.43 -16.34
N TYR A 155 -2.56 -4.04 -15.66
CA TYR A 155 -3.15 -4.79 -14.56
C TYR A 155 -3.52 -6.22 -15.00
N HIS A 156 -3.04 -7.22 -14.25
CA HIS A 156 -3.22 -8.64 -14.55
C HIS A 156 -2.78 -9.05 -15.99
N ASN A 157 -1.68 -8.46 -16.44
CA ASN A 157 -1.22 -8.62 -17.82
C ASN A 157 0.25 -9.08 -17.89
N ILE A 158 0.57 -9.87 -18.91
CA ILE A 158 1.95 -10.33 -19.17
C ILE A 158 2.94 -9.21 -19.49
N TYR A 159 2.44 -8.00 -19.77
CA TYR A 159 3.23 -6.79 -20.02
C TYR A 159 3.44 -5.93 -18.75
N ASP A 160 2.99 -6.40 -17.59
CA ASP A 160 3.34 -5.76 -16.31
C ASP A 160 4.79 -6.10 -15.93
N LYS A 161 5.74 -5.40 -16.54
CA LYS A 161 7.18 -5.67 -16.48
C LYS A 161 7.96 -4.50 -15.90
N SER A 162 9.02 -4.83 -15.16
CA SER A 162 9.91 -3.83 -14.57
C SER A 162 10.55 -2.88 -15.60
N GLU A 163 10.88 -3.38 -16.79
CA GLU A 163 11.52 -2.61 -17.83
C GLU A 163 10.62 -1.50 -18.41
N THR A 164 9.33 -1.64 -18.26
CA THR A 164 8.33 -0.68 -18.78
C THR A 164 7.60 0.08 -17.69
N LEU A 165 7.92 -0.16 -16.42
CA LEU A 165 7.31 0.53 -15.28
C LEU A 165 8.09 1.81 -14.94
N PRO A 166 7.52 3.00 -15.14
CA PRO A 166 8.28 4.26 -15.06
C PRO A 166 8.54 4.74 -13.63
N LEU A 167 7.82 4.22 -12.63
CA LEU A 167 7.87 4.64 -11.23
C LEU A 167 7.66 6.15 -11.05
N THR A 168 6.75 6.75 -11.83
CA THR A 168 6.43 8.17 -11.73
C THR A 168 5.83 8.50 -10.36
N GLU A 169 6.25 9.64 -9.79
CA GLU A 169 5.80 10.15 -8.48
C GLU A 169 6.09 9.20 -7.28
N TYR A 170 6.92 8.19 -7.49
CA TYR A 170 7.23 7.19 -6.47
C TYR A 170 7.95 7.78 -5.26
N GLU A 171 8.89 8.69 -5.51
CA GLU A 171 9.64 9.38 -4.45
C GLU A 171 8.72 10.34 -3.66
N ASP A 172 7.83 11.04 -4.33
CA ASP A 172 6.87 11.95 -3.69
C ASP A 172 5.86 11.17 -2.83
N LEU A 173 5.41 10.02 -3.30
CA LEU A 173 4.59 9.12 -2.49
C LEU A 173 5.37 8.61 -1.27
N PHE A 174 6.65 8.24 -1.42
CA PHE A 174 7.50 7.83 -0.30
C PHE A 174 7.60 8.93 0.77
N VAL A 175 7.83 10.18 0.35
CA VAL A 175 7.90 11.33 1.26
C VAL A 175 6.56 11.53 1.98
N LEU A 176 5.44 11.41 1.28
CA LEU A 176 4.10 11.54 1.86
C LEU A 176 3.83 10.46 2.91
N LEU A 177 4.13 9.20 2.59
CA LEU A 177 3.94 8.06 3.50
C LEU A 177 4.86 8.17 4.74
N LYS A 178 6.13 8.51 4.54
CA LYS A 178 7.09 8.74 5.63
C LYS A 178 6.58 9.82 6.59
N ASP A 179 6.11 10.95 6.07
CA ASP A 179 5.55 12.04 6.88
C ASP A 179 4.32 11.57 7.67
N PHE A 180 3.41 10.86 7.02
CA PHE A 180 2.23 10.30 7.67
C PHE A 180 2.61 9.37 8.83
N ILE A 181 3.55 8.44 8.61
CA ILE A 181 4.00 7.47 9.63
C ILE A 181 4.62 8.18 10.85
N VAL A 182 5.47 9.18 10.60
CA VAL A 182 6.17 9.91 11.68
C VAL A 182 5.23 10.75 12.53
N ASN A 183 4.28 11.43 11.90
CA ASN A 183 3.46 12.46 12.52
C ASN A 183 2.05 12.01 12.90
N LYS A 184 1.68 10.77 12.60
CA LYS A 184 0.37 10.24 13.03
C LYS A 184 0.21 10.30 14.55
N LYS A 185 -0.90 10.93 14.96
CA LYS A 185 -1.27 11.12 16.36
C LYS A 185 -2.21 10.03 16.85
#